data_965f74c050af7ebd3d024f0d6bc4012b
#
_entry.id   965f74c050af7ebd3d024f0d6bc4012b
#
_cell.length_a   1.000
_cell.length_b   1.000
_cell.length_c   1.000
_cell.angle_alpha   90.00
_cell.angle_beta   90.00
_cell.angle_gamma   90.00
#
_symmetry.space_group_name_H-M   'P 1'
#
loop_
_entity.id
_entity.type
_entity.pdbx_description
1 polymer ?
#
loop_
_entity_poly.entity_id
_entity_poly.type
_entity_poly.pdbx_seq_one_letter_code
_entity_poly.pdbx_strand_id
1 'polypeptide(L)'
;MGLIDNIEKYAQHQNLSKDKKMMFDSFMKKGFPTTRDEEWKYTSLKKVVKSEYNLIQKHSEIDNSIINNHSLGIEDKIVFVDGNLVSSPEVKGVHVSGFSDFDCRNNDVISELNSALAKSGFTIVVEKDTVVENPIEILFFNFTKNSFSQYRNRITIGENSELKIIENIQDLSKSSTLINHFTHISCDKNTKVEYNKIQNNSQDSSLIDCMNI
;
A
#
# COMPACT_ATOMS: atom_id res chain seq x y z
N MET A 1 6.08 19.46 15.83
CA MET A 1 5.69 19.69 14.41
C MET A 1 4.65 18.63 14.09
N GLY A 2 3.51 18.98 13.52
CA GLY A 2 2.47 18.00 13.24
C GLY A 2 2.74 17.19 11.98
N LEU A 3 1.98 16.09 11.76
CA LEU A 3 2.11 15.25 10.57
C LEU A 3 1.95 16.05 9.27
N ILE A 4 1.03 17.01 9.23
CA ILE A 4 0.80 17.88 8.05
C ILE A 4 2.06 18.67 7.70
N ASP A 5 2.72 19.27 8.69
CA ASP A 5 3.96 20.04 8.47
C ASP A 5 5.09 19.14 7.92
N ASN A 6 5.16 17.90 8.40
CA ASN A 6 6.14 16.92 7.91
C ASN A 6 5.84 16.49 6.47
N ILE A 7 4.58 16.28 6.13
CA ILE A 7 4.12 15.97 4.78
C ILE A 7 4.46 17.12 3.83
N GLU A 8 4.16 18.36 4.20
CA GLU A 8 4.45 19.54 3.38
C GLU A 8 5.94 19.68 3.10
N LYS A 9 6.77 19.58 4.15
CA LYS A 9 8.23 19.62 4.00
C LYS A 9 8.75 18.51 3.10
N TYR A 10 8.25 17.28 3.27
CA TYR A 10 8.63 16.16 2.42
C TYR A 10 8.28 16.44 0.96
N ALA A 11 7.06 16.91 0.67
CA ALA A 11 6.60 17.20 -0.68
C ALA A 11 7.43 18.30 -1.37
N GLN A 12 7.89 19.31 -0.64
CA GLN A 12 8.74 20.39 -1.18
C GLN A 12 10.08 19.86 -1.74
N HIS A 13 10.57 18.74 -1.23
CA HIS A 13 11.79 18.09 -1.71
C HIS A 13 11.54 17.03 -2.79
N GLN A 14 10.28 16.88 -3.24
CA GLN A 14 9.91 15.93 -4.29
C GLN A 14 9.67 16.66 -5.61
N ASN A 15 10.12 16.05 -6.70
CA ASN A 15 9.79 16.53 -8.05
C ASN A 15 8.42 15.97 -8.46
N LEU A 16 7.34 16.59 -7.98
CA LEU A 16 5.98 16.17 -8.29
C LEU A 16 5.59 16.58 -9.71
N SER A 17 5.04 15.64 -10.50
CA SER A 17 4.38 15.97 -11.75
C SER A 17 3.21 16.93 -11.54
N LYS A 18 2.72 17.55 -12.62
CA LYS A 18 1.56 18.47 -12.55
C LYS A 18 0.35 17.81 -11.87
N ASP A 19 0.04 16.57 -12.21
CA ASP A 19 -1.11 15.84 -11.67
C ASP A 19 -0.91 15.50 -10.18
N LYS A 20 0.28 15.02 -9.81
CA LYS A 20 0.63 14.77 -8.40
C LYS A 20 0.56 16.04 -7.56
N LYS A 21 1.04 17.16 -8.11
CA LYS A 21 0.95 18.45 -7.43
C LYS A 21 -0.51 18.87 -7.22
N MET A 22 -1.36 18.70 -8.21
CA MET A 22 -2.79 18.98 -8.09
C MET A 22 -3.46 18.14 -6.99
N MET A 23 -3.14 16.84 -6.89
CA MET A 23 -3.63 15.97 -5.82
C MET A 23 -3.11 16.41 -4.45
N PHE A 24 -1.83 16.77 -4.37
CA PHE A 24 -1.23 17.28 -3.15
C PHE A 24 -1.87 18.59 -2.68
N ASP A 25 -2.06 19.54 -3.57
CA ASP A 25 -2.70 20.83 -3.27
C ASP A 25 -4.16 20.63 -2.82
N SER A 26 -4.87 19.65 -3.42
CA SER A 26 -6.23 19.27 -3.00
C SER A 26 -6.23 18.73 -1.57
N PHE A 27 -5.32 17.80 -1.25
CA PHE A 27 -5.14 17.28 0.10
C PHE A 27 -4.81 18.40 1.10
N MET A 28 -3.87 19.27 0.78
CA MET A 28 -3.46 20.37 1.67
C MET A 28 -4.60 21.34 1.96
N LYS A 29 -5.48 21.55 0.99
CA LYS A 29 -6.69 22.39 1.17
C LYS A 29 -7.74 21.73 2.07
N LYS A 30 -7.95 20.43 1.95
CA LYS A 30 -8.97 19.68 2.70
C LYS A 30 -8.46 19.24 4.07
N GLY A 31 -7.17 18.88 4.17
CA GLY A 31 -6.55 18.27 5.34
C GLY A 31 -6.98 16.83 5.58
N PHE A 32 -6.57 16.27 6.71
CA PHE A 32 -7.04 14.94 7.14
C PHE A 32 -8.52 14.99 7.53
N PRO A 33 -9.30 13.95 7.17
CA PRO A 33 -10.71 13.88 7.52
C PRO A 33 -10.90 13.82 9.05
N THR A 34 -12.05 14.28 9.47
CA THR A 34 -12.46 14.35 10.86
C THR A 34 -13.74 13.57 11.10
N THR A 35 -14.14 13.41 12.34
CA THR A 35 -15.43 12.80 12.68
C THR A 35 -16.66 13.60 12.23
N ARG A 36 -16.48 14.74 11.56
CA ARG A 36 -17.56 15.52 10.92
C ARG A 36 -17.80 15.05 9.48
N ASP A 37 -16.82 14.37 8.90
CA ASP A 37 -16.92 13.80 7.56
C ASP A 37 -17.67 12.46 7.67
N GLU A 38 -18.70 12.24 6.84
CA GLU A 38 -19.65 11.13 6.99
C GLU A 38 -18.96 9.77 7.01
N GLU A 39 -17.99 9.55 6.12
CA GLU A 39 -17.23 8.29 6.03
C GLU A 39 -16.31 8.05 7.24
N TRP A 40 -15.98 9.11 7.97
CA TRP A 40 -15.07 9.09 9.13
C TRP A 40 -15.77 9.33 10.47
N LYS A 41 -17.10 9.39 10.49
CA LYS A 41 -17.91 9.73 11.65
C LYS A 41 -17.57 8.92 12.91
N TYR A 42 -17.22 7.66 12.74
CA TYR A 42 -16.89 6.74 13.84
C TYR A 42 -15.39 6.48 13.99
N THR A 43 -14.54 7.12 13.17
CA THR A 43 -13.08 6.89 13.17
C THR A 43 -12.34 8.22 13.32
N SER A 44 -11.64 8.38 14.42
CA SER A 44 -10.89 9.61 14.71
C SER A 44 -9.41 9.46 14.38
N LEU A 45 -8.92 10.27 13.45
CA LEU A 45 -7.50 10.35 13.10
C LEU A 45 -6.68 11.30 14.01
N LYS A 46 -7.26 11.85 15.09
CA LYS A 46 -6.59 12.84 15.95
C LYS A 46 -5.26 12.34 16.53
N LYS A 47 -5.18 11.07 16.93
CA LYS A 47 -3.93 10.47 17.45
C LYS A 47 -2.89 10.41 16.34
N VAL A 48 -3.27 9.92 15.16
CA VAL A 48 -2.42 9.80 13.98
C VAL A 48 -1.85 11.15 13.55
N VAL A 49 -2.71 12.16 13.39
CA VAL A 49 -2.31 13.50 12.91
C VAL A 49 -1.38 14.23 13.88
N LYS A 50 -1.47 13.93 15.20
CA LYS A 50 -0.61 14.52 16.23
C LYS A 50 0.74 13.82 16.38
N SER A 51 0.88 12.60 15.86
CA SER A 51 2.13 11.84 15.94
C SER A 51 3.16 12.36 14.93
N GLU A 52 4.42 12.19 15.26
CA GLU A 52 5.53 12.52 14.37
C GLU A 52 5.97 11.25 13.63
N TYR A 53 6.08 11.36 12.30
CA TYR A 53 6.49 10.24 11.46
C TYR A 53 7.61 10.64 10.52
N ASN A 54 8.45 9.66 10.19
CA ASN A 54 9.45 9.75 9.15
C ASN A 54 8.82 9.33 7.82
N LEU A 55 8.82 10.22 6.83
CA LEU A 55 8.34 9.91 5.48
C LEU A 55 9.44 9.32 4.58
N ILE A 56 10.69 9.36 5.02
CA ILE A 56 11.81 8.74 4.33
C ILE A 56 12.01 7.35 4.91
N GLN A 57 11.78 6.34 4.08
CA GLN A 57 12.01 4.95 4.46
C GLN A 57 13.47 4.59 4.21
N LYS A 58 14.07 3.90 5.16
CA LYS A 58 15.39 3.33 4.98
C LYS A 58 15.21 1.94 4.38
N HIS A 59 16.07 1.61 3.41
CA HIS A 59 16.13 0.23 2.93
C HIS A 59 16.67 -0.65 4.06
N SER A 60 15.91 -1.65 4.44
CA SER A 60 16.33 -2.67 5.40
C SER A 60 16.54 -3.98 4.66
N GLU A 61 17.66 -4.64 4.95
CA GLU A 61 17.84 -6.03 4.53
C GLU A 61 16.97 -6.94 5.41
N ILE A 62 16.50 -8.03 4.84
CA ILE A 62 15.69 -9.02 5.55
C ILE A 62 16.33 -10.40 5.40
N ASP A 63 16.42 -11.11 6.53
CA ASP A 63 16.84 -12.50 6.53
C ASP A 63 15.68 -13.42 6.11
N ASN A 64 16.00 -14.45 5.32
CA ASN A 64 15.02 -15.44 4.89
C ASN A 64 14.33 -16.16 6.05
N SER A 65 14.98 -16.28 7.21
CA SER A 65 14.36 -16.84 8.40
C SER A 65 13.19 -16.00 8.90
N ILE A 66 13.29 -14.67 8.80
CA ILE A 66 12.20 -13.76 9.17
C ILE A 66 11.04 -13.92 8.19
N ILE A 67 11.31 -13.98 6.90
CA ILE A 67 10.28 -14.22 5.88
C ILE A 67 9.55 -15.52 6.18
N ASN A 68 10.27 -16.61 6.37
CA ASN A 68 9.70 -17.93 6.62
C ASN A 68 8.88 -18.00 7.91
N ASN A 69 9.30 -17.30 8.97
CA ASN A 69 8.60 -17.29 10.26
C ASN A 69 7.28 -16.51 10.23
N HIS A 70 7.10 -15.61 9.28
CA HIS A 70 5.90 -14.76 9.16
C HIS A 70 5.03 -15.11 7.94
N SER A 71 5.56 -15.90 7.00
CA SER A 71 4.81 -16.41 5.85
C SER A 71 3.83 -17.49 6.28
N LEU A 72 2.75 -17.61 5.55
CA LEU A 72 1.75 -18.69 5.67
C LEU A 72 2.22 -20.02 5.07
N GLY A 73 3.48 -20.12 4.62
CA GLY A 73 4.00 -21.31 3.96
C GLY A 73 3.63 -21.41 2.49
N ILE A 74 3.09 -20.34 1.90
CA ILE A 74 2.79 -20.26 0.48
C ILE A 74 4.10 -20.14 -0.30
N GLU A 75 4.23 -20.87 -1.42
CA GLU A 75 5.45 -20.88 -2.22
C GLU A 75 5.64 -19.57 -2.98
N ASP A 76 4.58 -19.13 -3.69
CA ASP A 76 4.60 -17.91 -4.49
C ASP A 76 4.48 -16.65 -3.61
N LYS A 77 5.63 -15.98 -3.39
CA LYS A 77 5.72 -14.82 -2.50
C LYS A 77 6.24 -13.58 -3.20
N ILE A 78 5.54 -12.47 -3.01
CA ILE A 78 6.04 -11.12 -3.28
C ILE A 78 6.43 -10.51 -1.93
N VAL A 79 7.67 -10.06 -1.79
CA VAL A 79 8.18 -9.56 -0.50
C VAL A 79 8.56 -8.09 -0.62
N PHE A 80 7.97 -7.28 0.25
CA PHE A 80 8.32 -5.88 0.46
C PHE A 80 8.97 -5.68 1.82
N VAL A 81 10.01 -4.86 1.86
CA VAL A 81 10.66 -4.42 3.10
C VAL A 81 10.79 -2.92 3.09
N ASP A 82 10.20 -2.27 4.09
CA ASP A 82 10.16 -0.79 4.21
C ASP A 82 9.83 -0.09 2.88
N GLY A 83 8.84 -0.63 2.14
CA GLY A 83 8.39 -0.07 0.88
C GLY A 83 9.14 -0.50 -0.36
N ASN A 84 10.21 -1.27 -0.25
CA ASN A 84 11.01 -1.73 -1.38
C ASN A 84 10.63 -3.16 -1.75
N LEU A 85 10.44 -3.43 -3.03
CA LEU A 85 10.27 -4.79 -3.55
C LEU A 85 11.62 -5.53 -3.44
N VAL A 86 11.64 -6.63 -2.69
CA VAL A 86 12.82 -7.45 -2.44
C VAL A 86 12.83 -8.70 -3.31
N SER A 87 11.69 -9.35 -3.45
CA SER A 87 11.55 -10.53 -4.29
C SER A 87 10.13 -10.68 -4.84
N SER A 88 10.02 -11.34 -5.99
CA SER A 88 8.76 -11.73 -6.60
C SER A 88 8.89 -13.14 -7.19
N PRO A 89 7.78 -13.93 -7.25
CA PRO A 89 7.78 -15.25 -7.84
C PRO A 89 7.74 -15.16 -9.37
N GLU A 90 8.11 -16.24 -10.01
CA GLU A 90 7.85 -16.48 -11.44
C GLU A 90 6.61 -17.37 -11.57
N VAL A 91 5.46 -16.78 -11.83
CA VAL A 91 4.20 -17.50 -12.06
C VAL A 91 3.80 -17.36 -13.51
N LYS A 92 3.51 -18.48 -14.18
CA LYS A 92 3.13 -18.48 -15.58
C LYS A 92 1.87 -17.65 -15.82
N GLY A 93 1.95 -16.72 -16.78
CA GLY A 93 0.85 -15.82 -17.14
C GLY A 93 0.61 -14.70 -16.12
N VAL A 94 1.51 -14.52 -15.13
CA VAL A 94 1.46 -13.44 -14.16
C VAL A 94 2.74 -12.61 -14.22
N HIS A 95 2.59 -11.31 -14.44
CA HIS A 95 3.71 -10.37 -14.45
C HIS A 95 3.65 -9.52 -13.20
N VAL A 96 4.72 -9.57 -12.41
CA VAL A 96 4.89 -8.78 -11.19
C VAL A 96 5.98 -7.75 -11.40
N SER A 97 5.69 -6.50 -11.09
CA SER A 97 6.67 -5.41 -11.07
C SER A 97 6.49 -4.54 -9.83
N GLY A 98 7.51 -3.77 -9.49
CA GLY A 98 7.42 -2.77 -8.43
C GLY A 98 6.48 -1.62 -8.80
N PHE A 99 6.51 -0.61 -7.94
CA PHE A 99 5.67 0.57 -8.09
C PHE A 99 5.75 1.19 -9.49
N SER A 100 4.58 1.45 -10.06
CA SER A 100 4.42 2.30 -11.24
C SER A 100 3.28 3.29 -11.01
N ASP A 101 3.46 4.53 -11.45
CA ASP A 101 2.39 5.52 -11.38
C ASP A 101 1.20 5.11 -12.26
N PHE A 102 0.00 5.29 -11.73
CA PHE A 102 -1.23 5.13 -12.48
C PHE A 102 -2.29 6.13 -12.00
N ASP A 103 -3.11 6.59 -12.93
CA ASP A 103 -4.26 7.43 -12.59
C ASP A 103 -5.44 6.55 -12.16
N CYS A 104 -5.81 6.68 -10.91
CA CYS A 104 -7.04 6.14 -10.39
C CYS A 104 -7.55 7.14 -9.36
N ARG A 105 -8.48 7.96 -9.79
CA ARG A 105 -9.08 9.01 -8.96
C ARG A 105 -10.24 8.42 -8.19
N ASN A 106 -10.18 8.56 -6.89
CA ASN A 106 -11.36 8.44 -6.07
C ASN A 106 -11.51 9.75 -5.27
N ASN A 107 -12.71 10.04 -4.79
CA ASN A 107 -12.98 11.31 -4.10
C ASN A 107 -12.51 11.35 -2.65
N ASP A 108 -11.74 10.34 -2.21
CA ASP A 108 -11.22 10.28 -0.86
C ASP A 108 -9.91 11.07 -0.72
N VAL A 109 -9.86 11.96 0.25
CA VAL A 109 -8.72 12.85 0.48
C VAL A 109 -7.43 12.13 0.87
N ILE A 110 -7.54 10.97 1.54
CA ILE A 110 -6.36 10.16 1.91
C ILE A 110 -5.79 9.47 0.67
N SER A 111 -6.65 9.06 -0.26
CA SER A 111 -6.23 8.53 -1.57
C SER A 111 -5.59 9.60 -2.45
N GLU A 112 -6.03 10.87 -2.35
CA GLU A 112 -5.35 11.99 -3.02
C GLU A 112 -3.92 12.15 -2.49
N LEU A 113 -3.72 12.11 -1.16
CA LEU A 113 -2.39 12.13 -0.56
C LEU A 113 -1.53 10.95 -1.01
N ASN A 114 -2.11 9.74 -1.04
CA ASN A 114 -1.44 8.54 -1.53
C ASN A 114 -1.03 8.72 -3.00
N SER A 115 -1.93 9.18 -3.85
CA SER A 115 -1.65 9.43 -5.28
C SER A 115 -0.50 10.43 -5.49
N ALA A 116 -0.44 11.47 -4.66
CA ALA A 116 0.58 12.49 -4.75
C ALA A 116 1.98 11.98 -4.33
N LEU A 117 2.06 11.22 -3.25
CA LEU A 117 3.33 10.97 -2.55
C LEU A 117 3.78 9.51 -2.53
N ALA A 118 2.96 8.55 -2.97
CA ALA A 118 3.38 7.14 -3.01
C ALA A 118 4.56 6.94 -3.96
N LYS A 119 5.53 6.14 -3.50
CA LYS A 119 6.72 5.71 -4.26
C LYS A 119 6.95 4.21 -4.16
N SER A 120 6.09 3.53 -3.45
CA SER A 120 6.15 2.12 -3.16
C SER A 120 4.86 1.44 -3.54
N GLY A 121 4.94 0.16 -3.85
CA GLY A 121 3.81 -0.65 -4.22
C GLY A 121 4.18 -1.68 -5.27
N PHE A 122 3.17 -2.32 -5.83
CA PHE A 122 3.33 -3.32 -6.88
C PHE A 122 2.33 -3.12 -8.01
N THR A 123 2.68 -3.69 -9.15
CA THR A 123 1.76 -3.93 -10.26
C THR A 123 1.76 -5.42 -10.56
N ILE A 124 0.57 -6.04 -10.53
CA ILE A 124 0.34 -7.41 -10.97
C ILE A 124 -0.54 -7.36 -12.21
N VAL A 125 -0.10 -8.03 -13.26
CA VAL A 125 -0.89 -8.22 -14.48
C VAL A 125 -1.05 -9.70 -14.72
N VAL A 126 -2.28 -10.18 -14.75
CA VAL A 126 -2.63 -11.56 -15.10
C VAL A 126 -3.09 -11.58 -16.56
N GLU A 127 -2.44 -12.39 -17.38
CA GLU A 127 -2.79 -12.57 -18.80
C GLU A 127 -4.19 -13.19 -18.92
N LYS A 128 -4.83 -12.98 -20.06
CA LYS A 128 -6.10 -13.64 -20.36
C LYS A 128 -5.95 -15.17 -20.37
N ASP A 129 -7.05 -15.85 -20.07
CA ASP A 129 -7.14 -17.32 -20.06
C ASP A 129 -6.13 -17.98 -19.09
N THR A 130 -5.81 -17.28 -17.98
CA THR A 130 -4.85 -17.72 -16.97
C THR A 130 -5.56 -18.08 -15.66
N VAL A 131 -5.41 -19.31 -15.20
CA VAL A 131 -5.87 -19.75 -13.88
C VAL A 131 -4.67 -19.95 -12.97
N VAL A 132 -4.57 -19.09 -11.94
CA VAL A 132 -3.51 -19.20 -10.92
C VAL A 132 -4.04 -20.10 -9.80
N GLU A 133 -3.59 -21.36 -9.82
CA GLU A 133 -4.10 -22.41 -8.92
C GLU A 133 -3.76 -22.14 -7.45
N ASN A 134 -2.51 -21.77 -7.19
CA ASN A 134 -2.04 -21.45 -5.84
C ASN A 134 -2.21 -19.96 -5.55
N PRO A 135 -2.52 -19.58 -4.31
CA PRO A 135 -2.53 -18.15 -3.94
C PRO A 135 -1.12 -17.55 -4.01
N ILE A 136 -1.06 -16.26 -4.34
CA ILE A 136 0.15 -15.46 -4.22
C ILE A 136 0.11 -14.75 -2.86
N GLU A 137 1.11 -14.96 -2.01
CA GLU A 137 1.26 -14.22 -0.75
C GLU A 137 2.05 -12.94 -0.99
N ILE A 138 1.48 -11.80 -0.60
CA ILE A 138 2.19 -10.51 -0.63
C ILE A 138 2.54 -10.12 0.80
N LEU A 139 3.82 -10.21 1.12
CA LEU A 139 4.36 -9.91 2.44
C LEU A 139 4.89 -8.48 2.50
N PHE A 140 4.34 -7.69 3.39
CA PHE A 140 4.86 -6.36 3.71
C PHE A 140 5.49 -6.36 5.08
N PHE A 141 6.80 -6.18 5.14
CA PHE A 141 7.55 -6.02 6.38
C PHE A 141 7.88 -4.55 6.62
N ASN A 142 7.58 -4.06 7.81
CA ASN A 142 7.91 -2.71 8.22
C ASN A 142 8.83 -2.75 9.44
N PHE A 143 10.08 -2.31 9.26
CA PHE A 143 11.10 -2.22 10.32
C PHE A 143 11.40 -0.78 10.73
N THR A 144 11.16 0.17 9.84
CA THR A 144 11.46 1.58 10.09
C THR A 144 10.58 2.16 11.19
N LYS A 145 11.22 2.63 12.25
CA LYS A 145 10.54 3.24 13.40
C LYS A 145 9.91 4.58 13.03
N ASN A 146 8.73 4.82 13.61
CA ASN A 146 7.97 6.06 13.42
C ASN A 146 7.82 6.42 11.94
N SER A 147 7.55 5.42 11.09
CA SER A 147 7.42 5.64 9.65
C SER A 147 5.99 5.97 9.24
N PHE A 148 5.89 6.81 8.20
CA PHE A 148 4.68 6.96 7.40
C PHE A 148 4.96 6.41 6.01
N SER A 149 4.39 5.25 5.71
CA SER A 149 4.55 4.53 4.45
C SER A 149 3.31 4.71 3.58
N GLN A 150 3.53 4.91 2.29
CA GLN A 150 2.44 5.01 1.32
C GLN A 150 2.65 4.00 0.21
N TYR A 151 1.74 3.03 0.13
CA TYR A 151 1.73 1.99 -0.90
C TYR A 151 0.61 2.24 -1.88
N ARG A 152 0.92 2.13 -3.17
CA ARG A 152 -0.05 2.25 -4.25
C ARG A 152 0.09 1.06 -5.18
N ASN A 153 -0.90 0.19 -5.14
CA ASN A 153 -0.88 -1.11 -5.78
C ASN A 153 -1.89 -1.16 -6.93
N ARG A 154 -1.52 -1.87 -7.98
CA ARG A 154 -2.39 -2.12 -9.13
C ARG A 154 -2.43 -3.60 -9.45
N ILE A 155 -3.64 -4.11 -9.68
CA ILE A 155 -3.88 -5.48 -10.13
C ILE A 155 -4.78 -5.39 -11.36
N THR A 156 -4.34 -5.97 -12.47
CA THR A 156 -5.11 -6.05 -13.71
C THR A 156 -5.27 -7.52 -14.07
N ILE A 157 -6.50 -7.96 -14.30
CA ILE A 157 -6.81 -9.36 -14.54
C ILE A 157 -7.49 -9.47 -15.89
N GLY A 158 -6.83 -10.19 -16.80
CA GLY A 158 -7.33 -10.43 -18.14
C GLY A 158 -8.54 -11.37 -18.18
N GLU A 159 -9.27 -11.35 -19.27
CA GLU A 159 -10.49 -12.11 -19.49
C GLU A 159 -10.31 -13.62 -19.21
N ASN A 160 -11.33 -14.28 -18.64
CA ASN A 160 -11.37 -15.71 -18.30
C ASN A 160 -10.26 -16.16 -17.34
N SER A 161 -9.83 -15.30 -16.41
CA SER A 161 -8.72 -15.62 -15.53
C SER A 161 -9.12 -15.64 -14.06
N GLU A 162 -8.38 -16.42 -13.26
CA GLU A 162 -8.59 -16.53 -11.81
C GLU A 162 -7.30 -16.22 -11.06
N LEU A 163 -7.42 -15.44 -9.98
CA LEU A 163 -6.31 -15.08 -9.10
C LEU A 163 -6.74 -15.11 -7.64
N LYS A 164 -5.89 -15.68 -6.79
CA LYS A 164 -6.03 -15.61 -5.33
C LYS A 164 -4.84 -14.85 -4.75
N ILE A 165 -5.11 -13.85 -3.92
CA ILE A 165 -4.10 -13.06 -3.22
C ILE A 165 -4.34 -13.14 -1.72
N ILE A 166 -3.25 -13.29 -0.98
CA ILE A 166 -3.23 -13.12 0.47
C ILE A 166 -2.19 -12.06 0.79
N GLU A 167 -2.68 -10.88 1.13
CA GLU A 167 -1.84 -9.79 1.61
C GLU A 167 -1.58 -9.96 3.10
N ASN A 168 -0.32 -9.95 3.50
CA ASN A 168 0.14 -10.22 4.84
C ASN A 168 1.05 -9.08 5.32
N ILE A 169 0.52 -8.21 6.18
CA ILE A 169 1.21 -7.02 6.69
C ILE A 169 1.78 -7.31 8.07
N GLN A 170 3.10 -7.16 8.21
CA GLN A 170 3.87 -7.44 9.42
C GLN A 170 4.63 -6.18 9.87
N ASP A 171 4.16 -5.54 10.93
CA ASP A 171 4.89 -4.41 11.52
C ASP A 171 5.83 -4.90 12.63
N LEU A 172 7.10 -4.95 12.31
CA LEU A 172 8.18 -5.37 13.19
C LEU A 172 8.98 -4.17 13.77
N SER A 173 8.55 -2.96 13.51
CA SER A 173 9.22 -1.71 13.93
C SER A 173 9.22 -1.50 15.45
N LYS A 174 8.23 -2.11 16.15
CA LYS A 174 7.99 -1.90 17.60
C LYS A 174 7.84 -0.42 17.96
N SER A 175 7.21 0.35 17.09
CA SER A 175 7.02 1.80 17.26
C SER A 175 5.72 2.25 16.62
N SER A 176 5.39 3.52 16.77
CA SER A 176 4.23 4.12 16.10
C SER A 176 4.50 4.21 14.59
N THR A 177 3.66 3.56 13.79
CA THR A 177 3.73 3.65 12.33
C THR A 177 2.39 4.01 11.73
N LEU A 178 2.43 4.63 10.57
CA LEU A 178 1.26 4.90 9.75
C LEU A 178 1.48 4.30 8.37
N ILE A 179 0.57 3.43 7.95
CA ILE A 179 0.55 2.87 6.60
C ILE A 179 -0.69 3.40 5.89
N ASN A 180 -0.52 4.04 4.76
CA ASN A 180 -1.58 4.44 3.84
C ASN A 180 -1.50 3.55 2.60
N HIS A 181 -2.44 2.64 2.48
CA HIS A 181 -2.47 1.59 1.47
C HIS A 181 -3.62 1.84 0.50
N PHE A 182 -3.30 1.89 -0.79
CA PHE A 182 -4.28 2.01 -1.85
C PHE A 182 -4.08 0.88 -2.86
N THR A 183 -5.13 0.10 -3.10
CA THR A 183 -5.10 -0.97 -4.09
C THR A 183 -6.21 -0.77 -5.12
N HIS A 184 -5.84 -0.74 -6.40
CA HIS A 184 -6.78 -0.72 -7.51
C HIS A 184 -6.78 -2.07 -8.22
N ILE A 185 -7.96 -2.67 -8.34
CA ILE A 185 -8.17 -3.94 -9.03
C ILE A 185 -9.05 -3.68 -10.25
N SER A 186 -8.56 -4.06 -11.42
CA SER A 186 -9.30 -3.99 -12.68
C SER A 186 -9.50 -5.40 -13.22
N CYS A 187 -10.75 -5.77 -13.43
CA CYS A 187 -11.16 -7.11 -13.85
C CYS A 187 -11.83 -7.06 -15.22
N ASP A 188 -11.34 -7.86 -16.15
CA ASP A 188 -12.03 -8.10 -17.41
C ASP A 188 -13.17 -9.12 -17.25
N LYS A 189 -13.83 -9.49 -18.33
CA LYS A 189 -14.97 -10.42 -18.32
C LYS A 189 -14.58 -11.82 -17.81
N ASN A 190 -15.51 -12.49 -17.13
CA ASN A 190 -15.37 -13.86 -16.62
C ASN A 190 -14.14 -14.03 -15.71
N THR A 191 -13.77 -13.04 -14.93
CA THR A 191 -12.66 -13.15 -13.98
C THR A 191 -13.18 -13.54 -12.60
N LYS A 192 -12.33 -14.24 -11.85
CA LYS A 192 -12.56 -14.56 -10.45
C LYS A 192 -11.36 -14.13 -9.62
N VAL A 193 -11.60 -13.25 -8.66
CA VAL A 193 -10.58 -12.72 -7.76
C VAL A 193 -10.96 -13.00 -6.33
N GLU A 194 -10.05 -13.62 -5.61
CA GLU A 194 -10.15 -13.78 -4.17
C GLU A 194 -9.00 -12.99 -3.53
N TYR A 195 -9.34 -12.01 -2.69
CA TYR A 195 -8.38 -11.15 -2.02
C TYR A 195 -8.60 -11.20 -0.51
N ASN A 196 -7.63 -11.72 0.19
CA ASN A 196 -7.63 -11.84 1.65
C ASN A 196 -6.52 -10.96 2.23
N LYS A 197 -6.80 -10.31 3.35
CA LYS A 197 -5.82 -9.46 4.05
C LYS A 197 -5.64 -9.93 5.49
N ILE A 198 -4.38 -10.15 5.87
CA ILE A 198 -3.95 -10.45 7.23
C ILE A 198 -3.14 -9.26 7.73
N GLN A 199 -3.53 -8.74 8.87
CA GLN A 199 -2.94 -7.57 9.45
C GLN A 199 -2.41 -7.90 10.85
N ASN A 200 -1.09 -7.82 11.02
CA ASN A 200 -0.40 -8.08 12.29
C ASN A 200 0.47 -6.86 12.65
N ASN A 201 -0.22 -5.80 13.03
CA ASN A 201 0.41 -4.54 13.39
C ASN A 201 0.62 -4.43 14.90
N SER A 202 1.64 -3.65 15.31
CA SER A 202 1.81 -3.29 16.70
C SER A 202 0.63 -2.43 17.21
N GLN A 203 0.43 -2.35 18.52
CA GLN A 203 -0.66 -1.58 19.14
C GLN A 203 -0.62 -0.08 18.81
N ASP A 204 0.56 0.44 18.51
CA ASP A 204 0.76 1.87 18.19
C ASP A 204 0.76 2.14 16.68
N SER A 205 0.60 1.12 15.85
CA SER A 205 0.54 1.26 14.40
C SER A 205 -0.88 1.52 13.91
N SER A 206 -0.98 2.26 12.83
CA SER A 206 -2.25 2.57 12.17
C SER A 206 -2.16 2.21 10.68
N LEU A 207 -3.20 1.56 10.18
CA LEU A 207 -3.38 1.29 8.75
C LEU A 207 -4.63 2.02 8.26
N ILE A 208 -4.46 2.82 7.21
CA ILE A 208 -5.56 3.34 6.41
C ILE A 208 -5.50 2.61 5.09
N ASP A 209 -6.57 1.89 4.78
CA ASP A 209 -6.63 1.01 3.63
C ASP A 209 -7.82 1.36 2.74
N CYS A 210 -7.54 1.57 1.47
CA CYS A 210 -8.55 1.88 0.46
C CYS A 210 -8.41 0.91 -0.71
N MET A 211 -9.51 0.27 -1.08
CA MET A 211 -9.57 -0.60 -2.26
C MET A 211 -10.60 -0.06 -3.24
N ASN A 212 -10.22 -0.03 -4.50
CA ASN A 212 -11.07 0.35 -5.63
C ASN A 212 -11.11 -0.82 -6.62
N ILE A 213 -12.31 -1.26 -6.99
CA ILE A 213 -12.56 -2.38 -7.89
C ILE A 213 -13.44 -1.93 -9.06
#